data_76d671a1d68c4e758db9da9d6fe0724a
#
_entry.id   76d671a1d68c4e758db9da9d6fe0724a
#
_cell.length_a   1.000
_cell.length_b   1.000
_cell.length_c   1.000
_cell.angle_alpha   90.00
_cell.angle_beta   90.00
_cell.angle_gamma   90.00
#
_symmetry.space_group_name_H-M   'P 1'
#
loop_
_entity.id
_entity.type
_entity.pdbx_description
1 polymer ?
#
loop_
_entity_poly.entity_id
_entity_poly.type
_entity_poly.pdbx_seq_one_letter_code
_entity_poly.pdbx_strand_id
1 'polypeptide(L)'
;MKPKERKKRFNELSEYGCCICRRPAEIHHLIGFAYRGMGQKATDENTIPLCVEHHRGAQGIHHLGLKTWEKAYGGQDYHLESIDKILRKGVFF
;
A
#
# COMPACT_ATOMS: atom_id res chain seq x y z
N MET A 1 -9.48 -11.27 -6.92
CA MET A 1 -9.62 -10.09 -7.79
C MET A 1 -9.31 -10.48 -9.23
N LYS A 2 -10.17 -10.12 -10.14
CA LYS A 2 -9.99 -10.45 -11.56
C LYS A 2 -8.86 -9.61 -12.15
N PRO A 3 -8.15 -10.10 -13.21
CA PRO A 3 -7.02 -9.37 -13.79
C PRO A 3 -7.36 -7.93 -14.21
N LYS A 4 -8.55 -7.71 -14.73
CA LYS A 4 -8.98 -6.37 -15.16
C LYS A 4 -9.16 -5.42 -13.97
N GLU A 5 -9.72 -5.93 -12.87
CA GLU A 5 -9.90 -5.17 -11.64
C GLU A 5 -8.55 -4.87 -10.99
N ARG A 6 -7.62 -5.83 -10.99
CA ARG A 6 -6.29 -5.66 -10.46
C ARG A 6 -5.54 -4.56 -11.21
N LYS A 7 -5.61 -4.59 -12.54
CA LYS A 7 -4.95 -3.57 -13.38
C LYS A 7 -5.50 -2.18 -13.07
N LYS A 8 -6.82 -2.07 -12.95
CA LYS A 8 -7.47 -0.80 -12.61
C LYS A 8 -6.97 -0.29 -11.25
N ARG A 9 -6.99 -1.15 -10.24
CA ARG A 9 -6.54 -0.79 -8.89
C ARG A 9 -5.08 -0.33 -8.89
N PHE A 10 -4.19 -1.10 -9.52
CA PHE A 10 -2.77 -0.77 -9.52
C PHE A 10 -2.50 0.54 -10.27
N ASN A 11 -3.21 0.79 -11.35
CA ASN A 11 -3.11 2.05 -12.08
C ASN A 11 -3.56 3.23 -11.21
N GLU A 12 -4.67 3.07 -10.49
CA GLU A 12 -5.18 4.12 -9.60
C GLU A 12 -4.20 4.39 -8.45
N LEU A 13 -3.63 3.35 -7.84
CA LEU A 13 -2.64 3.50 -6.79
C LEU A 13 -1.39 4.22 -7.32
N SER A 14 -0.93 3.86 -8.51
CA SER A 14 0.24 4.47 -9.13
C SER A 14 -0.01 5.95 -9.43
N GLU A 15 -1.19 6.30 -9.91
CA GLU A 15 -1.57 7.68 -10.18
C GLU A 15 -1.67 8.51 -8.90
N TYR A 16 -2.19 7.92 -7.84
CA TYR A 16 -2.28 8.61 -6.55
C TYR A 16 -0.88 8.91 -5.98
N GLY A 17 0.05 7.97 -6.12
CA GLY A 17 1.39 8.09 -5.59
C GLY A 17 1.49 7.56 -4.16
N CYS A 18 2.66 7.68 -3.57
CA CYS A 18 2.95 7.18 -2.22
C CYS A 18 1.96 7.74 -1.19
N CYS A 19 1.38 6.87 -0.36
CA CYS A 19 0.44 7.31 0.67
C CYS A 19 1.11 8.12 1.79
N ILE A 20 2.43 8.14 1.85
CA ILE A 20 3.19 8.92 2.84
C ILE A 20 3.61 10.28 2.26
N CYS A 21 4.18 10.31 1.05
CA CYS A 21 4.78 11.52 0.49
C CYS A 21 4.30 11.89 -0.92
N ARG A 22 3.43 11.10 -1.51
CA ARG A 22 2.83 11.33 -2.84
C ARG A 22 3.82 11.26 -4.01
N ARG A 23 5.08 10.85 -3.79
CA ARG A 23 6.02 10.59 -4.89
C ARG A 23 5.57 9.37 -5.71
N PRO A 24 6.11 9.17 -6.92
CA PRO A 24 5.80 7.97 -7.70
C PRO A 24 5.97 6.71 -6.85
N ALA A 25 5.01 5.80 -6.96
CA ALA A 25 4.89 4.69 -6.02
C ALA A 25 4.93 3.32 -6.69
N GLU A 26 5.39 2.36 -5.91
CA GLU A 26 5.31 0.93 -6.19
C GLU A 26 4.08 0.38 -5.45
N ILE A 27 3.66 -0.81 -5.82
CA ILE A 27 2.55 -1.49 -5.15
C ILE A 27 3.10 -2.33 -4.00
N HIS A 28 2.60 -2.07 -2.79
CA HIS A 28 2.97 -2.82 -1.59
C HIS A 28 1.80 -3.67 -1.14
N HIS A 29 1.99 -5.00 -1.13
CA HIS A 29 1.02 -5.93 -0.54
C HIS A 29 1.22 -5.92 0.98
N LEU A 30 0.14 -5.77 1.74
CA LEU A 30 0.22 -5.64 3.19
C LEU A 30 0.87 -6.86 3.83
N ILE A 31 1.64 -6.63 4.89
CA ILE A 31 2.38 -7.66 5.62
C ILE A 31 1.60 -8.04 6.87
N GLY A 32 1.71 -9.30 7.27
CA GLY A 32 1.12 -9.82 8.50
C GLY A 32 0.01 -10.81 8.26
N PHE A 33 -0.25 -11.65 9.25
CA PHE A 33 -1.23 -12.73 9.14
C PHE A 33 -2.67 -12.24 9.01
N ALA A 34 -2.95 -11.00 9.40
CA ALA A 34 -4.27 -10.41 9.22
C ALA A 34 -4.65 -10.26 7.74
N TYR A 35 -3.66 -10.24 6.84
CA TYR A 35 -3.87 -9.96 5.42
C TYR A 35 -3.52 -11.13 4.52
N ARG A 36 -2.93 -12.19 5.06
CA ARG A 36 -2.49 -13.35 4.26
C ARG A 36 -2.52 -14.61 5.08
N GLY A 37 -2.63 -15.76 4.43
CA GLY A 37 -2.40 -17.04 5.05
C GLY A 37 -0.90 -17.28 5.24
N MET A 38 -0.57 -18.33 5.99
CA MET A 38 0.83 -18.73 6.23
C MET A 38 1.51 -19.02 4.89
N GLY A 39 2.67 -18.40 4.66
CA GLY A 39 3.45 -18.62 3.44
C GLY A 39 2.90 -17.95 2.18
N GLN A 40 1.86 -17.14 2.29
CA GLN A 40 1.24 -16.46 1.17
C GLN A 40 1.35 -14.95 1.32
N LYS A 41 1.40 -14.21 0.20
CA LYS A 41 1.29 -12.77 0.28
C LYS A 41 -0.18 -12.36 0.32
N ALA A 42 -0.46 -11.15 0.76
CA ALA A 42 -1.81 -10.61 0.80
C ALA A 42 -2.43 -10.56 -0.60
N THR A 43 -3.76 -10.57 -0.67
CA THR A 43 -4.48 -10.45 -1.93
C THR A 43 -4.31 -9.05 -2.52
N ASP A 44 -4.65 -8.91 -3.80
CA ASP A 44 -4.45 -7.63 -4.51
C ASP A 44 -5.36 -6.51 -4.01
N GLU A 45 -6.43 -6.82 -3.28
CA GLU A 45 -7.26 -5.83 -2.59
C GLU A 45 -6.54 -5.20 -1.41
N ASN A 46 -5.59 -5.89 -0.82
CA ASN A 46 -4.85 -5.45 0.36
C ASN A 46 -3.49 -4.87 -0.05
N THR A 47 -3.55 -3.80 -0.83
CA THR A 47 -2.36 -3.12 -1.37
C THR A 47 -2.44 -1.63 -1.15
N ILE A 48 -1.29 -1.01 -0.90
CA ILE A 48 -1.17 0.45 -0.77
C ILE A 48 0.01 0.93 -1.62
N PRO A 49 -0.02 2.19 -2.08
CA PRO A 49 1.09 2.74 -2.85
C PRO A 49 2.18 3.28 -1.92
N LEU A 50 3.40 2.83 -2.12
CA LEU A 50 4.56 3.33 -1.38
C LEU A 50 5.70 3.61 -2.35
N CYS A 51 6.34 4.77 -2.20
CA CYS A 51 7.51 5.08 -3.02
C CYS A 51 8.67 4.16 -2.64
N VAL A 52 9.71 4.14 -3.47
CA VAL A 52 10.89 3.29 -3.21
C VAL A 52 11.43 3.52 -1.80
N GLU A 53 11.56 4.78 -1.38
CA GLU A 53 12.12 5.12 -0.07
C GLU A 53 11.27 4.57 1.08
N HIS A 54 9.95 4.73 1.04
CA HIS A 54 9.06 4.27 2.11
C HIS A 54 8.67 2.80 1.99
N HIS A 55 9.01 2.15 0.89
CA HIS A 55 8.75 0.73 0.67
C HIS A 55 9.97 -0.14 1.01
N ARG A 56 11.10 0.11 0.35
CA ARG A 56 12.30 -0.72 0.48
C ARG A 56 13.60 0.06 0.67
N GLY A 57 13.53 1.40 0.73
CA GLY A 57 14.67 2.24 1.03
C GLY A 57 14.94 2.33 2.53
N ALA A 58 15.79 3.28 2.93
CA ALA A 58 16.20 3.44 4.33
C ALA A 58 15.01 3.70 5.27
N GLN A 59 13.95 4.35 4.79
CA GLN A 59 12.72 4.61 5.55
C GLN A 59 11.61 3.63 5.19
N GLY A 60 11.95 2.52 4.53
CA GLY A 60 10.98 1.59 3.99
C GLY A 60 10.52 0.54 4.99
N ILE A 61 9.27 0.09 4.80
CA ILE A 61 8.68 -0.94 5.65
C ILE A 61 9.49 -2.25 5.61
N HIS A 62 10.10 -2.56 4.46
CA HIS A 62 10.92 -3.77 4.32
C HIS A 62 12.30 -3.63 4.97
N HIS A 63 12.77 -2.40 5.20
CA HIS A 63 14.04 -2.14 5.85
C HIS A 63 13.86 -1.97 7.37
N LEU A 64 12.93 -1.15 7.78
CA LEU A 64 12.68 -0.84 9.19
C LEU A 64 11.97 -1.97 9.94
N GLY A 65 11.19 -2.78 9.22
CA GLY A 65 10.29 -3.76 9.80
C GLY A 65 8.93 -3.14 10.10
N LEU A 66 7.92 -4.01 10.18
CA LEU A 66 6.52 -3.58 10.28
C LEU A 66 6.26 -2.69 11.49
N LYS A 67 6.65 -3.12 12.68
CA LYS A 67 6.34 -2.37 13.91
C LYS A 67 6.98 -0.98 13.93
N THR A 68 8.26 -0.90 13.56
CA THR A 68 8.99 0.37 13.53
C THR A 68 8.38 1.31 12.51
N TRP A 69 8.08 0.79 11.31
CA TRP A 69 7.50 1.58 10.23
C TRP A 69 6.12 2.10 10.63
N GLU A 70 5.28 1.25 11.20
CA GLU A 70 3.92 1.65 11.62
C GLU A 70 3.95 2.69 12.74
N LYS A 71 4.92 2.58 13.64
CA LYS A 71 5.11 3.57 14.69
C LYS A 71 5.46 4.95 14.12
N ALA A 72 6.25 4.97 13.06
CA ALA A 72 6.69 6.22 12.43
C ALA A 72 5.63 6.83 11.51
N TYR A 73 4.91 6.00 10.74
CA TYR A 73 4.06 6.47 9.64
C TYR A 73 2.58 6.10 9.78
N GLY A 74 2.21 5.36 10.81
CA GLY A 74 0.85 4.86 10.98
C GLY A 74 0.67 3.44 10.46
N GLY A 75 -0.43 2.81 10.86
CA GLY A 75 -0.69 1.41 10.52
C GLY A 75 -0.99 1.20 9.05
N GLN A 76 -0.61 0.03 8.54
CA GLN A 76 -0.93 -0.34 7.16
C GLN A 76 -2.44 -0.33 6.92
N ASP A 77 -3.22 -0.81 7.89
CA ASP A 77 -4.68 -0.85 7.82
C ASP A 77 -5.27 0.56 7.72
N TYR A 78 -4.72 1.50 8.45
CA TYR A 78 -5.13 2.90 8.36
C TYR A 78 -4.90 3.44 6.95
N HIS A 79 -3.74 3.19 6.38
CA HIS A 79 -3.42 3.66 5.03
C HIS A 79 -4.28 2.98 3.97
N LEU A 80 -4.54 1.68 4.12
CA LEU A 80 -5.42 0.95 3.22
C LEU A 80 -6.84 1.54 3.23
N GLU A 81 -7.38 1.74 4.43
CA GLU A 81 -8.73 2.31 4.57
C GLU A 81 -8.81 3.71 3.98
N SER A 82 -7.81 4.54 4.25
CA SER A 82 -7.75 5.90 3.74
C SER A 82 -7.70 5.94 2.21
N ILE A 83 -6.83 5.12 1.60
CA ILE A 83 -6.70 5.11 0.14
C ILE A 83 -7.96 4.54 -0.52
N ASP A 84 -8.57 3.52 0.07
CA ASP A 84 -9.79 2.94 -0.48
C ASP A 84 -10.95 3.94 -0.49
N LYS A 85 -11.05 4.77 0.54
CA LYS A 85 -12.05 5.84 0.59
C LYS A 85 -11.82 6.87 -0.52
N ILE A 86 -10.56 7.25 -0.73
CA ILE A 86 -10.20 8.21 -1.76
C ILE A 86 -10.50 7.66 -3.16
N LEU A 87 -10.12 6.42 -3.43
CA LEU A 87 -10.36 5.79 -4.73
C LEU A 87 -11.84 5.62 -5.03
N ARG A 88 -12.66 5.30 -4.02
CA ARG A 88 -14.11 5.18 -4.21
C ARG A 88 -14.75 6.51 -4.58
N LYS A 89 -14.22 7.61 -4.07
CA LYS A 89 -14.74 8.96 -4.38
C LYS A 89 -14.29 9.46 -5.75
N GLY A 90 -13.15 8.97 -6.26
CA GLY A 90 -12.61 9.37 -7.54
C GLY A 90 -12.20 10.83 -7.62
N VAL A 91 -11.80 11.46 -6.51
CA VAL A 91 -11.54 12.89 -6.43
C VAL A 91 -10.11 13.25 -6.04
N PHE A 92 -9.17 12.35 -6.29
CA PHE A 92 -7.78 12.58 -5.86
C PHE A 92 -6.91 13.26 -6.93
N PHE A 93 -7.46 13.55 -8.07
CA PHE A 93 -6.78 14.28 -9.15
C PHE A 93 -6.95 15.78 -8.98
#